data_324520f92e189a4ac275a760d2c7d4f3
#
_entry.id   324520f92e189a4ac275a760d2c7d4f3
#
_cell.length_a   1.000
_cell.length_b   1.000
_cell.length_c   1.000
_cell.angle_alpha   90.00
_cell.angle_beta   90.00
_cell.angle_gamma   90.00
#
_symmetry.space_group_name_H-M   'P 1'
#
loop_
_entity.id
_entity.type
_entity.pdbx_description
1 polymer ?
#
loop_
_entity_poly.entity_id
_entity_poly.type
_entity_poly.pdbx_seq_one_letter_code
_entity_poly.pdbx_strand_id
1 'polypeptide(L)'
;SWLRADMTQEVAQAFTKDVLNHMRDRLADYQEEYGDLYNLEATPAESTTYRFAKHDKEQFPNIITANENGKPYYTNSSHLPVGFTDDIFSALDVQDELQTLYTSGTVFHAFLGEKLPDWKAAATLVRKIAENYKLPYYTMSPTYSVCKNHGYIAGEVYECPCCHEETEVYSRITGYYRPVKNWNDGKSQEFADRVEYDLGHSHLTREGVQVTAAA
;
A
#
# COMPACT_ATOMS: atom_id res chain seq x y z
N SER A 1 11.45 20.54 0.76
CA SER A 1 10.36 19.80 1.37
C SER A 1 10.34 20.05 2.88
N TRP A 2 9.16 20.20 3.42
CA TRP A 2 8.93 20.45 4.85
C TRP A 2 9.15 19.18 5.68
N LEU A 3 8.99 18.02 5.05
CA LEU A 3 9.24 16.73 5.68
C LEU A 3 10.74 16.43 5.59
N ARG A 4 11.39 16.39 6.73
CA ARG A 4 12.81 16.07 6.84
C ARG A 4 12.97 14.61 7.24
N ALA A 5 14.09 14.02 6.88
CA ALA A 5 14.41 12.62 7.24
C ALA A 5 14.48 12.38 8.76
N ASP A 6 14.61 13.45 9.55
CA ASP A 6 14.68 13.41 11.02
C ASP A 6 13.30 13.60 11.72
N MET A 7 12.21 13.73 10.97
CA MET A 7 10.87 13.81 11.56
C MET A 7 10.44 12.45 12.12
N THR A 8 9.86 12.48 13.31
CA THR A 8 9.23 11.27 13.85
C THR A 8 8.00 10.88 13.03
N GLN A 9 7.67 9.59 13.05
CA GLN A 9 6.45 9.07 12.39
C GLN A 9 5.19 9.82 12.84
N GLU A 10 5.08 10.11 14.12
CA GLU A 10 3.93 10.83 14.72
C GLU A 10 3.75 12.23 14.14
N VAL A 11 4.86 12.98 13.99
CA VAL A 11 4.82 14.33 13.41
C VAL A 11 4.45 14.28 11.92
N ALA A 12 5.00 13.32 11.17
CA ALA A 12 4.67 13.13 9.76
C ALA A 12 3.20 12.73 9.58
N GLN A 13 2.67 11.86 10.45
CA GLN A 13 1.27 11.45 10.43
C GLN A 13 0.34 12.60 10.78
N ALA A 14 0.65 13.39 11.82
CA ALA A 14 -0.14 14.56 12.20
C ALA A 14 -0.19 15.59 11.06
N PHE A 15 0.94 15.91 10.46
CA PHE A 15 1.00 16.82 9.30
C PHE A 15 0.16 16.30 8.12
N THR A 16 0.25 15.01 7.81
CA THR A 16 -0.55 14.41 6.73
C THR A 16 -2.05 14.48 7.03
N LYS A 17 -2.45 14.26 8.28
CA LYS A 17 -3.86 14.41 8.71
C LYS A 17 -4.34 15.85 8.54
N ASP A 18 -3.54 16.83 8.93
CA ASP A 18 -3.88 18.25 8.77
C ASP A 18 -4.07 18.63 7.30
N VAL A 19 -3.19 18.16 6.41
CA VAL A 19 -3.33 18.36 4.96
C VAL A 19 -4.61 17.73 4.43
N LEU A 20 -4.89 16.47 4.77
CA LEU A 20 -6.09 15.77 4.31
C LEU A 20 -7.38 16.42 4.84
N ASN A 21 -7.40 16.84 6.10
CA ASN A 21 -8.55 17.56 6.67
C ASN A 21 -8.75 18.91 5.98
N HIS A 22 -7.69 19.69 5.76
CA HIS A 22 -7.78 20.93 5.00
C HIS A 22 -8.38 20.73 3.60
N MET A 23 -7.92 19.68 2.89
CA MET A 23 -8.48 19.34 1.57
C MET A 23 -9.98 18.99 1.65
N ARG A 24 -10.40 18.23 2.67
CA ARG A 24 -11.82 17.88 2.91
C ARG A 24 -12.67 19.13 3.17
N ASP A 25 -12.18 20.04 4.02
CA ASP A 25 -12.87 21.30 4.33
C ASP A 25 -13.04 22.15 3.07
N ARG A 26 -11.99 22.26 2.26
CA ARG A 26 -12.06 22.99 0.97
C ARG A 26 -13.04 22.36 -0.01
N LEU A 27 -13.12 21.04 -0.07
CA LEU A 27 -14.12 20.35 -0.91
C LEU A 27 -15.55 20.57 -0.40
N ALA A 28 -15.76 20.66 0.92
CA ALA A 28 -17.05 21.01 1.49
C ALA A 28 -17.46 22.44 1.13
N ASP A 29 -16.53 23.41 1.21
CA ASP A 29 -16.77 24.78 0.76
C ASP A 29 -17.18 24.83 -0.72
N TYR A 30 -16.51 24.07 -1.59
CA TYR A 30 -16.85 24.00 -3.02
C TYR A 30 -18.20 23.34 -3.28
N GLN A 31 -18.57 22.33 -2.49
CA GLN A 31 -19.91 21.73 -2.57
C GLN A 31 -20.99 22.75 -2.22
N GLU A 32 -20.76 23.60 -1.22
CA GLU A 32 -21.69 24.66 -0.86
C GLU A 32 -21.73 25.77 -1.93
N GLU A 33 -20.58 26.19 -2.45
CA GLU A 33 -20.47 27.29 -3.42
C GLU A 33 -21.05 26.92 -4.80
N TYR A 34 -20.76 25.70 -5.31
CA TYR A 34 -21.10 25.31 -6.67
C TYR A 34 -22.31 24.37 -6.77
N GLY A 35 -22.73 23.76 -5.66
CA GLY A 35 -23.84 22.80 -5.63
C GLY A 35 -23.51 21.44 -6.23
N ASP A 36 -22.24 21.17 -6.55
CA ASP A 36 -21.75 19.91 -7.10
C ASP A 36 -21.19 18.99 -6.00
N LEU A 37 -21.12 17.68 -6.26
CA LEU A 37 -20.51 16.71 -5.37
C LEU A 37 -19.02 16.55 -5.71
N TYR A 38 -18.17 16.65 -4.69
CA TYR A 38 -16.72 16.46 -4.81
C TYR A 38 -16.25 15.31 -3.92
N ASN A 39 -15.24 14.57 -4.38
CA ASN A 39 -14.61 13.49 -3.65
C ASN A 39 -13.11 13.78 -3.42
N LEU A 40 -12.60 13.39 -2.25
CA LEU A 40 -11.17 13.29 -2.01
C LEU A 40 -10.73 11.88 -2.34
N GLU A 41 -10.06 11.70 -3.47
CA GLU A 41 -9.65 10.39 -3.98
C GLU A 41 -8.19 10.08 -3.67
N ALA A 42 -7.93 8.85 -3.21
CA ALA A 42 -6.60 8.27 -3.19
C ALA A 42 -6.31 7.61 -4.55
N THR A 43 -5.85 8.40 -5.52
CA THR A 43 -5.64 7.94 -6.90
C THR A 43 -4.47 6.95 -6.99
N PRO A 44 -4.67 5.75 -7.57
CA PRO A 44 -3.60 4.81 -7.84
C PRO A 44 -2.75 5.29 -9.03
N ALA A 45 -1.58 5.87 -8.74
CA ALA A 45 -0.69 6.47 -9.74
C ALA A 45 0.45 5.51 -10.10
N GLU A 46 0.28 4.71 -11.13
CA GLU A 46 1.24 3.67 -11.54
C GLU A 46 2.51 4.26 -12.16
N SER A 47 2.38 5.01 -13.25
CA SER A 47 3.54 5.58 -13.97
C SER A 47 3.94 6.97 -13.46
N THR A 48 3.01 7.71 -12.93
CA THR A 48 3.20 9.10 -12.51
C THR A 48 4.12 9.20 -11.29
N THR A 49 4.03 8.27 -10.35
CA THR A 49 4.88 8.20 -9.17
C THR A 49 6.37 8.08 -9.53
N TYR A 50 6.69 7.28 -10.54
CA TYR A 50 8.06 7.17 -11.05
C TYR A 50 8.49 8.40 -11.84
N ARG A 51 7.66 8.85 -12.81
CA ARG A 51 7.97 9.96 -13.68
C ARG A 51 8.23 11.26 -12.91
N PHE A 52 7.36 11.58 -11.94
CA PHE A 52 7.55 12.80 -11.14
C PHE A 52 8.78 12.68 -10.24
N ALA A 53 8.98 11.58 -9.55
CA ALA A 53 10.14 11.39 -8.70
C ALA A 53 11.46 11.52 -9.49
N LYS A 54 11.50 11.00 -10.72
CA LYS A 54 12.66 11.14 -11.63
C LYS A 54 12.94 12.60 -11.98
N HIS A 55 11.92 13.34 -12.43
CA HIS A 55 12.08 14.76 -12.78
C HIS A 55 12.42 15.62 -11.56
N ASP A 56 11.81 15.35 -10.43
CA ASP A 56 12.08 16.08 -9.20
C ASP A 56 13.52 15.85 -8.71
N LYS A 57 14.04 14.62 -8.81
CA LYS A 57 15.46 14.34 -8.50
C LYS A 57 16.43 15.05 -9.45
N GLU A 58 16.08 15.22 -10.72
CA GLU A 58 16.88 15.99 -11.70
C GLU A 58 16.92 17.49 -11.34
N GLN A 59 15.78 18.05 -10.91
CA GLN A 59 15.67 19.48 -10.56
C GLN A 59 16.09 19.78 -9.12
N PHE A 60 15.82 18.89 -8.21
CA PHE A 60 16.04 19.00 -6.77
C PHE A 60 16.79 17.78 -6.23
N PRO A 61 18.12 17.68 -6.41
CA PRO A 61 18.88 16.47 -6.09
C PRO A 61 18.73 15.98 -4.61
N ASN A 62 18.38 16.89 -3.70
CA ASN A 62 18.20 16.59 -2.29
C ASN A 62 16.76 16.24 -1.90
N ILE A 63 15.82 16.15 -2.88
CA ILE A 63 14.44 15.76 -2.58
C ILE A 63 14.40 14.29 -2.11
N ILE A 64 13.61 14.05 -1.06
CA ILE A 64 13.42 12.71 -0.53
C ILE A 64 12.39 11.97 -1.39
N THR A 65 12.74 10.77 -1.82
CA THR A 65 11.85 9.82 -2.51
C THR A 65 11.76 8.53 -1.72
N ALA A 66 10.87 7.62 -2.08
CA ALA A 66 10.71 6.36 -1.36
C ALA A 66 11.93 5.43 -1.47
N ASN A 67 12.74 5.57 -2.52
CA ASN A 67 14.02 4.90 -2.68
C ASN A 67 15.12 5.93 -2.97
N GLU A 68 16.19 5.90 -2.18
CA GLU A 68 17.32 6.83 -2.32
C GLU A 68 18.49 6.22 -3.09
N ASN A 69 18.62 4.89 -3.10
CA ASN A 69 19.78 4.18 -3.64
C ASN A 69 19.52 3.48 -4.98
N GLY A 70 18.29 3.52 -5.47
CA GLY A 70 17.85 2.89 -6.69
C GLY A 70 17.09 3.84 -7.60
N LYS A 71 16.11 3.31 -8.34
CA LYS A 71 15.24 4.14 -9.16
C LYS A 71 14.24 4.88 -8.28
N PRO A 72 14.18 6.23 -8.36
CA PRO A 72 13.32 7.01 -7.47
C PRO A 72 11.85 6.80 -7.81
N TYR A 73 11.00 6.73 -6.78
CA TYR A 73 9.55 6.74 -6.93
C TYR A 73 8.90 7.40 -5.71
N TYR A 74 7.65 7.84 -5.87
CA TYR A 74 6.80 8.27 -4.76
C TYR A 74 5.81 7.16 -4.41
N THR A 75 5.43 7.07 -3.14
CA THR A 75 4.30 6.24 -2.73
C THR A 75 2.99 6.84 -3.26
N ASN A 76 1.97 6.00 -3.45
CA ASN A 76 0.64 6.49 -3.81
C ASN A 76 0.00 7.20 -2.60
N SER A 77 -0.57 8.39 -2.84
CA SER A 77 -1.33 9.13 -1.83
C SER A 77 -0.61 9.18 -0.47
N SER A 78 -1.26 8.76 0.61
CA SER A 78 -0.69 8.68 1.96
C SER A 78 -0.21 7.27 2.35
N HIS A 79 0.01 6.38 1.37
CA HIS A 79 0.50 5.03 1.66
C HIS A 79 1.89 5.05 2.27
N LEU A 80 2.13 4.16 3.22
CA LEU A 80 3.47 3.90 3.76
C LEU A 80 4.42 3.39 2.66
N PRO A 81 5.72 3.69 2.77
CA PRO A 81 6.73 2.99 1.99
C PRO A 81 6.60 1.48 2.16
N VAL A 82 6.74 0.73 1.08
CA VAL A 82 6.53 -0.73 1.05
C VAL A 82 7.53 -1.54 1.90
N GLY A 83 8.63 -0.92 2.31
CA GLY A 83 9.62 -1.48 3.22
C GLY A 83 9.52 -0.99 4.66
N PHE A 84 8.38 -0.38 5.05
CA PHE A 84 8.26 0.25 6.36
C PHE A 84 8.28 -0.73 7.53
N THR A 85 7.57 -1.86 7.43
CA THR A 85 7.47 -2.89 8.48
C THR A 85 6.98 -4.21 7.91
N ASP A 86 7.33 -5.31 8.56
CA ASP A 86 6.81 -6.66 8.32
C ASP A 86 5.60 -6.99 9.21
N ASP A 87 5.27 -6.13 10.18
CA ASP A 87 4.08 -6.26 11.03
C ASP A 87 2.88 -5.55 10.39
N ILE A 88 1.89 -6.33 9.93
CA ILE A 88 0.67 -5.80 9.30
C ILE A 88 -0.13 -4.89 10.23
N PHE A 89 -0.18 -5.18 11.54
CA PHE A 89 -0.96 -4.37 12.47
C PHE A 89 -0.28 -3.04 12.76
N SER A 90 1.05 -2.98 12.83
CA SER A 90 1.81 -1.74 12.90
C SER A 90 1.57 -0.85 11.68
N ALA A 91 1.51 -1.44 10.48
CA ALA A 91 1.16 -0.68 9.26
C ALA A 91 -0.29 -0.19 9.29
N LEU A 92 -1.23 -1.03 9.73
CA LEU A 92 -2.64 -0.68 9.84
C LEU A 92 -2.88 0.42 10.87
N ASP A 93 -2.14 0.46 11.97
CA ASP A 93 -2.23 1.51 13.00
C ASP A 93 -1.96 2.90 12.43
N VAL A 94 -1.01 3.01 11.50
CA VAL A 94 -0.71 4.27 10.80
C VAL A 94 -1.73 4.56 9.71
N GLN A 95 -2.08 3.56 8.90
CA GLN A 95 -2.89 3.75 7.71
C GLN A 95 -4.37 3.94 8.00
N ASP A 96 -4.90 3.36 9.07
CA ASP A 96 -6.32 3.43 9.41
C ASP A 96 -6.81 4.87 9.54
N GLU A 97 -6.06 5.70 10.27
CA GLU A 97 -6.41 7.11 10.48
C GLU A 97 -6.30 7.96 9.21
N LEU A 98 -5.33 7.67 8.34
CA LEU A 98 -5.11 8.44 7.12
C LEU A 98 -6.08 8.03 6.02
N GLN A 99 -6.30 6.72 5.85
CA GLN A 99 -7.14 6.21 4.77
C GLN A 99 -8.62 6.47 4.99
N THR A 100 -9.08 6.58 6.23
CA THR A 100 -10.46 6.97 6.55
C THR A 100 -10.79 8.44 6.25
N LEU A 101 -9.78 9.27 5.97
CA LEU A 101 -9.99 10.66 5.56
C LEU A 101 -10.31 10.81 4.07
N TYR A 102 -9.99 9.81 3.25
CA TYR A 102 -10.41 9.79 1.85
C TYR A 102 -11.88 9.39 1.74
N THR A 103 -12.56 9.94 0.74
CA THR A 103 -13.95 9.60 0.43
C THR A 103 -14.07 8.63 -0.73
N SER A 104 -12.97 8.38 -1.46
CA SER A 104 -12.93 7.55 -2.65
C SER A 104 -11.54 6.97 -2.90
N GLY A 105 -11.46 5.85 -3.60
CA GLY A 105 -10.23 5.28 -4.18
C GLY A 105 -9.21 4.70 -3.20
N THR A 106 -9.43 4.80 -1.89
CA THR A 106 -8.45 4.32 -0.91
C THR A 106 -8.48 2.80 -0.77
N VAL A 107 -7.30 2.20 -0.59
CA VAL A 107 -7.14 0.77 -0.37
C VAL A 107 -5.84 0.49 0.40
N PHE A 108 -5.88 -0.47 1.30
CA PHE A 108 -4.68 -1.03 1.92
C PHE A 108 -4.34 -2.38 1.28
N HIS A 109 -3.17 -2.48 0.66
CA HIS A 109 -2.68 -3.72 0.08
C HIS A 109 -1.77 -4.44 1.09
N ALA A 110 -2.25 -5.54 1.66
CA ALA A 110 -1.42 -6.42 2.46
C ALA A 110 -0.65 -7.36 1.52
N PHE A 111 0.62 -7.06 1.29
CA PHE A 111 1.51 -7.92 0.53
C PHE A 111 2.02 -9.05 1.42
N LEU A 112 1.58 -10.26 1.08
CA LEU A 112 1.95 -11.48 1.79
C LEU A 112 2.96 -12.25 0.92
N GLY A 113 4.06 -12.73 1.50
CA GLY A 113 5.11 -13.44 0.78
C GLY A 113 4.63 -14.74 0.16
N GLU A 114 3.64 -15.36 0.79
CA GLU A 114 3.07 -16.61 0.32
C GLU A 114 1.57 -16.69 0.56
N LYS A 115 0.95 -17.66 -0.05
CA LYS A 115 -0.46 -17.97 0.16
C LYS A 115 -0.68 -18.38 1.62
N LEU A 116 -1.72 -17.82 2.25
CA LEU A 116 -2.16 -18.27 3.56
C LEU A 116 -2.42 -19.78 3.59
N PRO A 117 -2.10 -20.47 4.70
CA PRO A 117 -2.14 -21.91 4.77
C PRO A 117 -3.54 -22.48 4.48
N ASP A 118 -4.58 -21.79 4.93
CA ASP A 118 -5.97 -22.17 4.69
C ASP A 118 -6.92 -20.98 4.74
N TRP A 119 -8.18 -21.22 4.40
CA TRP A 119 -9.23 -20.21 4.44
C TRP A 119 -9.54 -19.69 5.87
N LYS A 120 -9.27 -20.48 6.92
CA LYS A 120 -9.51 -20.11 8.31
C LYS A 120 -8.51 -19.05 8.76
N ALA A 121 -7.25 -19.18 8.35
CA ALA A 121 -6.23 -18.16 8.58
C ALA A 121 -6.62 -16.84 7.90
N ALA A 122 -7.10 -16.88 6.65
CA ALA A 122 -7.62 -15.72 5.94
C ALA A 122 -8.82 -15.10 6.66
N ALA A 123 -9.80 -15.91 7.06
CA ALA A 123 -10.99 -15.45 7.78
C ALA A 123 -10.63 -14.82 9.13
N THR A 124 -9.66 -15.39 9.84
CA THR A 124 -9.18 -14.85 11.11
C THR A 124 -8.52 -13.48 10.93
N LEU A 125 -7.68 -13.32 9.93
CA LEU A 125 -7.04 -12.03 9.61
C LEU A 125 -8.09 -10.99 9.22
N VAL A 126 -9.02 -11.33 8.32
CA VAL A 126 -10.14 -10.46 7.93
C VAL A 126 -10.94 -10.01 9.14
N ARG A 127 -11.31 -10.94 10.02
CA ARG A 127 -12.04 -10.62 11.24
C ARG A 127 -11.27 -9.69 12.16
N LYS A 128 -9.99 -9.97 12.43
CA LYS A 128 -9.14 -9.11 13.24
C LYS A 128 -9.06 -7.68 12.69
N ILE A 129 -8.92 -7.54 11.37
CA ILE A 129 -8.89 -6.21 10.74
C ILE A 129 -10.26 -5.54 10.87
N ALA A 130 -11.34 -6.21 10.50
CA ALA A 130 -12.69 -5.64 10.51
C ALA A 130 -13.19 -5.25 11.92
N GLU A 131 -12.79 -5.98 12.96
CA GLU A 131 -13.20 -5.72 14.35
C GLU A 131 -12.35 -4.60 15.02
N ASN A 132 -11.16 -4.29 14.52
CA ASN A 132 -10.22 -3.38 15.17
C ASN A 132 -9.90 -2.11 14.38
N TYR A 133 -10.21 -2.06 13.07
CA TYR A 133 -9.87 -0.96 12.18
C TYR A 133 -11.09 -0.48 11.40
N LYS A 134 -11.05 0.78 10.97
CA LYS A 134 -12.12 1.45 10.21
C LYS A 134 -11.85 1.50 8.71
N LEU A 135 -10.75 0.89 8.25
CA LEU A 135 -10.35 0.86 6.85
C LEU A 135 -11.50 0.41 5.95
N PRO A 136 -11.88 1.22 4.94
CA PRO A 136 -13.03 0.91 4.09
C PRO A 136 -12.75 -0.23 3.11
N TYR A 137 -11.49 -0.42 2.72
CA TYR A 137 -11.10 -1.45 1.76
C TYR A 137 -9.66 -1.90 1.96
N TYR A 138 -9.45 -3.20 1.98
CA TYR A 138 -8.12 -3.80 2.01
C TYR A 138 -8.09 -5.11 1.22
N THR A 139 -6.89 -5.50 0.77
CA THR A 139 -6.67 -6.73 0.01
C THR A 139 -5.57 -7.57 0.64
N MET A 140 -5.69 -8.88 0.54
CA MET A 140 -4.61 -9.83 0.81
C MET A 140 -4.00 -10.22 -0.53
N SER A 141 -2.74 -9.90 -0.73
CA SER A 141 -2.09 -9.96 -2.03
C SER A 141 -0.84 -10.85 -1.95
N PRO A 142 -0.98 -12.17 -2.15
CA PRO A 142 0.17 -13.05 -2.25
C PRO A 142 0.94 -12.79 -3.55
N THR A 143 2.25 -13.02 -3.52
CA THR A 143 3.08 -13.16 -4.71
C THR A 143 3.03 -14.62 -5.15
N TYR A 144 2.97 -14.87 -6.45
CA TYR A 144 3.01 -16.22 -7.02
C TYR A 144 3.68 -16.22 -8.38
N SER A 145 4.12 -17.40 -8.79
CA SER A 145 4.77 -17.61 -10.08
C SER A 145 4.02 -18.61 -10.95
N VAL A 146 4.16 -18.50 -12.25
CA VAL A 146 3.51 -19.41 -13.21
C VAL A 146 4.54 -19.98 -14.16
N CYS A 147 4.65 -21.29 -14.17
CA CYS A 147 5.39 -22.02 -15.18
C CYS A 147 4.45 -22.42 -16.34
N LYS A 148 4.87 -22.24 -17.58
CA LYS A 148 4.06 -22.60 -18.76
C LYS A 148 3.70 -24.08 -18.80
N ASN A 149 4.58 -24.94 -18.27
CA ASN A 149 4.42 -26.40 -18.32
C ASN A 149 3.75 -26.98 -17.06
N HIS A 150 3.98 -26.35 -15.88
CA HIS A 150 3.57 -26.90 -14.59
C HIS A 150 2.56 -26.01 -13.85
N GLY A 151 2.20 -24.84 -14.41
CA GLY A 151 1.19 -23.95 -13.83
C GLY A 151 1.66 -23.20 -12.60
N TYR A 152 0.80 -23.09 -11.60
CA TYR A 152 0.98 -22.27 -10.41
C TYR A 152 2.10 -22.78 -9.49
N ILE A 153 2.93 -21.85 -9.03
CA ILE A 153 3.98 -22.03 -8.02
C ILE A 153 3.81 -20.95 -6.96
N ALA A 154 3.80 -21.33 -5.69
CA ALA A 154 3.68 -20.37 -4.58
C ALA A 154 4.95 -19.53 -4.45
N GLY A 155 4.78 -18.23 -4.15
CA GLY A 155 5.88 -17.29 -3.90
C GLY A 155 6.59 -16.79 -5.17
N GLU A 156 7.67 -16.07 -4.94
CA GLU A 156 8.54 -15.47 -5.95
C GLU A 156 9.59 -16.50 -6.39
N VAL A 157 9.31 -17.19 -7.48
CA VAL A 157 10.16 -18.26 -8.02
C VAL A 157 10.42 -17.98 -9.50
N TYR A 158 11.66 -17.66 -9.88
CA TYR A 158 12.04 -17.29 -11.25
C TYR A 158 12.35 -18.49 -12.16
N GLU A 159 12.69 -19.63 -11.58
CA GLU A 159 12.97 -20.88 -12.29
C GLU A 159 12.08 -22.00 -11.77
N CYS A 160 11.42 -22.70 -12.67
CA CYS A 160 10.54 -23.81 -12.29
C CYS A 160 11.32 -24.95 -11.63
N PRO A 161 10.96 -25.37 -10.41
CA PRO A 161 11.67 -26.45 -9.72
C PRO A 161 11.55 -27.81 -10.40
N CYS A 162 10.62 -27.98 -11.36
CA CYS A 162 10.39 -29.24 -12.06
C CYS A 162 11.08 -29.33 -13.42
N CYS A 163 11.03 -28.28 -14.24
CA CYS A 163 11.56 -28.29 -15.59
C CYS A 163 12.70 -27.31 -15.84
N HIS A 164 13.07 -26.50 -14.84
CA HIS A 164 14.12 -25.51 -14.92
C HIS A 164 13.89 -24.39 -15.98
N GLU A 165 12.66 -24.29 -16.49
CA GLU A 165 12.27 -23.19 -17.38
C GLU A 165 11.97 -21.93 -16.59
N GLU A 166 12.15 -20.79 -17.24
CA GLU A 166 11.79 -19.47 -16.70
C GLU A 166 10.29 -19.39 -16.37
N THR A 167 9.97 -18.85 -15.22
CA THR A 167 8.60 -18.62 -14.78
C THR A 167 8.22 -17.16 -14.92
N GLU A 168 6.93 -16.86 -14.88
CA GLU A 168 6.41 -15.50 -14.75
C GLU A 168 5.98 -15.23 -13.31
N VAL A 169 6.64 -14.27 -12.63
CA VAL A 169 6.28 -13.83 -11.29
C VAL A 169 5.16 -12.82 -11.39
N TYR A 170 4.06 -13.06 -10.67
CA TYR A 170 2.89 -12.19 -10.61
C TYR A 170 2.74 -11.58 -9.23
N SER A 171 2.52 -10.28 -9.19
CA SER A 171 2.13 -9.56 -7.99
C SER A 171 1.18 -8.42 -8.33
N ARG A 172 0.55 -7.82 -7.31
CA ARG A 172 -0.32 -6.68 -7.50
C ARG A 172 0.51 -5.41 -7.69
N ILE A 173 0.34 -4.74 -8.84
CA ILE A 173 1.07 -3.50 -9.13
C ILE A 173 0.39 -2.28 -8.47
N THR A 174 -0.91 -2.13 -8.67
CA THR A 174 -1.80 -1.17 -7.98
C THR A 174 -3.09 -1.89 -7.59
N GLY A 175 -4.12 -1.84 -8.40
CA GLY A 175 -5.38 -2.53 -8.18
C GLY A 175 -5.50 -3.93 -8.80
N TYR A 176 -4.55 -4.37 -9.63
CA TYR A 176 -4.62 -5.60 -10.40
C TYR A 176 -3.29 -6.35 -10.45
N TYR A 177 -3.34 -7.66 -10.75
CA TYR A 177 -2.17 -8.51 -10.94
C TYR A 177 -1.60 -8.37 -12.34
N ARG A 178 -0.27 -8.31 -12.41
CA ARG A 178 0.49 -8.28 -13.66
C ARG A 178 1.85 -8.94 -13.48
N PRO A 179 2.42 -9.59 -14.53
CA PRO A 179 3.79 -10.08 -14.46
C PRO A 179 4.77 -8.97 -14.12
N VAL A 180 5.58 -9.16 -13.08
CA VAL A 180 6.52 -8.15 -12.57
C VAL A 180 7.48 -7.67 -13.65
N LYS A 181 7.91 -8.57 -14.56
CA LYS A 181 8.78 -8.24 -15.70
C LYS A 181 8.20 -7.16 -16.65
N ASN A 182 6.89 -6.93 -16.62
CA ASN A 182 6.19 -5.96 -17.46
C ASN A 182 5.89 -4.63 -16.74
N TRP A 183 6.43 -4.43 -15.54
CA TRP A 183 6.23 -3.20 -14.78
C TRP A 183 7.19 -2.12 -15.25
N ASN A 184 6.83 -0.85 -15.01
CA ASN A 184 7.76 0.25 -15.20
C ASN A 184 8.87 0.22 -14.15
N ASP A 185 9.97 0.91 -14.41
CA ASP A 185 11.16 0.91 -13.58
C ASP A 185 10.92 1.25 -12.12
N GLY A 186 10.08 2.26 -11.85
CA GLY A 186 9.75 2.67 -10.48
C GLY A 186 8.92 1.63 -9.73
N LYS A 187 7.97 0.98 -10.42
CA LYS A 187 7.17 -0.10 -9.82
C LYS A 187 7.97 -1.38 -9.64
N SER A 188 8.90 -1.68 -10.54
CA SER A 188 9.84 -2.79 -10.36
C SER A 188 10.77 -2.54 -9.15
N GLN A 189 11.20 -1.30 -8.95
CA GLN A 189 11.97 -0.92 -7.77
C GLN A 189 11.12 -1.02 -6.50
N GLU A 190 9.88 -0.51 -6.52
CA GLU A 190 8.94 -0.67 -5.41
C GLU A 190 8.72 -2.14 -5.04
N PHE A 191 8.61 -3.03 -6.03
CA PHE A 191 8.51 -4.47 -5.78
C PHE A 191 9.76 -5.03 -5.11
N ALA A 192 10.94 -4.66 -5.56
CA ALA A 192 12.21 -5.07 -4.97
C ALA A 192 12.42 -4.55 -3.53
N ASP A 193 11.83 -3.38 -3.21
CA ASP A 193 11.92 -2.76 -1.89
C ASP A 193 10.84 -3.28 -0.91
N ARG A 194 9.92 -4.14 -1.35
CA ARG A 194 8.83 -4.64 -0.50
C ARG A 194 9.36 -5.51 0.63
N VAL A 195 8.91 -5.18 1.82
CA VAL A 195 8.96 -6.08 2.96
C VAL A 195 7.56 -6.70 3.08
N GLU A 196 7.49 -8.02 2.93
CA GLU A 196 6.24 -8.75 3.01
C GLU A 196 5.81 -8.93 4.46
N TYR A 197 4.50 -8.86 4.72
CA TYR A 197 3.99 -9.00 6.07
C TYR A 197 4.13 -10.44 6.57
N ASP A 198 4.76 -10.58 7.73
CA ASP A 198 4.87 -11.85 8.46
C ASP A 198 3.78 -11.95 9.51
N LEU A 199 2.78 -12.79 9.25
CA LEU A 199 1.66 -12.96 10.17
C LEU A 199 2.04 -13.67 11.48
N GLY A 200 3.15 -14.39 11.50
CA GLY A 200 3.69 -15.04 12.70
C GLY A 200 4.33 -14.05 13.68
N HIS A 201 4.84 -12.95 13.15
CA HIS A 201 5.47 -11.86 13.93
C HIS A 201 4.55 -10.66 14.13
N SER A 202 3.36 -10.67 13.52
CA SER A 202 2.42 -9.54 13.60
C SER A 202 1.63 -9.55 14.91
N HIS A 203 1.62 -8.39 15.60
CA HIS A 203 0.98 -8.26 16.92
C HIS A 203 -0.11 -7.19 16.93
N LEU A 204 -1.35 -7.62 17.12
CA LEU A 204 -2.48 -6.71 17.30
C LEU A 204 -2.40 -6.06 18.70
N THR A 205 -2.17 -4.75 18.75
CA THR A 205 -2.05 -3.95 19.98
C THR A 205 -3.35 -3.23 20.36
N ARG A 206 -4.27 -3.03 19.39
CA ARG A 206 -5.56 -2.38 19.63
C ARG A 206 -6.52 -3.31 20.34
N GLU A 207 -7.23 -2.81 21.36
CA GLU A 207 -8.45 -3.42 21.87
C GLU A 207 -9.59 -3.19 20.86
N GLY A 208 -10.40 -4.22 20.66
CA GLY A 208 -11.48 -4.21 19.65
C GLY A 208 -12.36 -2.96 19.74
N VAL A 209 -12.61 -2.33 18.62
CA VAL A 209 -13.63 -1.28 18.51
C VAL A 209 -14.98 -1.93 18.76
N GLN A 210 -15.64 -1.62 19.87
CA GLN A 210 -17.03 -2.02 20.08
C GLN A 210 -17.87 -1.36 18.98
N VAL A 211 -18.26 -2.13 17.99
CA VAL A 211 -19.28 -1.71 17.02
C VAL A 211 -20.60 -1.70 17.77
N THR A 212 -20.99 -0.55 18.29
CA THR A 212 -22.37 -0.36 18.72
C THR A 212 -23.21 -0.44 17.46
N ALA A 213 -23.95 -1.55 17.31
CA ALA A 213 -24.95 -1.66 16.27
C ALA A 213 -25.89 -0.45 16.41
N ALA A 214 -25.88 0.44 15.41
CA ALA A 214 -26.89 1.46 15.30
C ALA A 214 -28.23 0.74 15.05
N ALA A 215 -29.16 0.93 15.98
CA ALA A 215 -30.53 0.42 15.91
C ALA A 215 -31.31 1.12 14.79
#